data_6ac61e2c69d68c066581f65e45067708
#
_entry.id   6ac61e2c69d68c066581f65e45067708
#
_cell.length_a   1.000
_cell.length_b   1.000
_cell.length_c   1.000
_cell.angle_alpha   90.00
_cell.angle_beta   90.00
_cell.angle_gamma   90.00
#
_symmetry.space_group_name_H-M   'P 1'
#
loop_
_entity.id
_entity.type
_entity.pdbx_description
1 polymer ?
#
loop_
_entity_poly.entity_id
_entity_poly.type
_entity_poly.pdbx_seq_one_letter_code
_entity_poly.pdbx_strand_id
1 'polypeptide(L)'
;ILEAKGDVKIFDKIKNITVNSEKILYFKNEDKFHTEGKTKANIEDKYFIDTQDLILLRKDMLLSSKYKTLITDTFDNFYKLNDFIYLINEKKLKGNNVEVITNYLKDNSDNYFFDTGFFNFENKKFSAKDVKINFYKEMFDEEENDPRLKGVVAFGDEFATYLNKGSF
;
A
#
# COMPACT_ATOMS: atom_id res chain seq x y z
N ILE A 1 -15.07 -26.09 0.63
CA ILE A 1 -14.97 -24.78 1.28
C ILE A 1 -15.13 -24.99 2.78
N LEU A 2 -14.26 -24.37 3.57
CA LEU A 2 -14.44 -24.23 5.01
C LEU A 2 -14.82 -22.79 5.30
N GLU A 3 -15.74 -22.59 6.23
CA GLU A 3 -16.20 -21.27 6.66
C GLU A 3 -15.95 -21.10 8.16
N ALA A 4 -15.42 -19.94 8.57
CA ALA A 4 -15.31 -19.53 9.95
C ALA A 4 -15.95 -18.14 10.12
N LYS A 5 -16.65 -17.92 11.26
CA LYS A 5 -17.36 -16.67 11.61
C LYS A 5 -17.07 -16.26 13.04
N GLY A 6 -17.07 -14.94 13.28
CA GLY A 6 -16.88 -14.32 14.60
C GLY A 6 -15.40 -14.19 14.94
N ASP A 7 -14.85 -12.99 14.82
CA ASP A 7 -13.47 -12.63 15.17
C ASP A 7 -12.40 -13.63 14.71
N VAL A 8 -12.48 -14.00 13.42
CA VAL A 8 -11.60 -15.03 12.86
C VAL A 8 -10.22 -14.47 12.64
N LYS A 9 -9.21 -15.19 13.12
CA LYS A 9 -7.80 -14.85 12.94
C LYS A 9 -7.08 -15.94 12.15
N ILE A 10 -6.43 -15.55 11.04
CA ILE A 10 -5.41 -16.36 10.37
C ILE A 10 -4.05 -15.87 10.82
N PHE A 11 -3.16 -16.80 11.14
CA PHE A 11 -1.79 -16.49 11.51
C PHE A 11 -0.83 -17.42 10.77
N ASP A 12 0.00 -16.84 9.90
CA ASP A 12 1.15 -17.52 9.31
C ASP A 12 2.41 -17.20 10.10
N LYS A 13 2.83 -18.12 10.94
CA LYS A 13 3.99 -17.93 11.82
C LYS A 13 5.31 -17.81 11.04
N ILE A 14 5.41 -18.45 9.88
CA ILE A 14 6.66 -18.48 9.08
C ILE A 14 6.87 -17.13 8.42
N LYS A 15 5.81 -16.54 7.89
CA LYS A 15 5.85 -15.26 7.18
C LYS A 15 5.49 -14.07 8.06
N ASN A 16 5.15 -14.33 9.34
CA ASN A 16 4.66 -13.32 10.26
C ASN A 16 3.53 -12.46 9.66
N ILE A 17 2.51 -13.17 9.17
CA ILE A 17 1.32 -12.53 8.59
C ILE A 17 0.13 -12.85 9.48
N THR A 18 -0.59 -11.81 9.89
CA THR A 18 -1.87 -11.94 10.59
C THR A 18 -2.98 -11.32 9.75
N VAL A 19 -4.11 -12.00 9.63
CA VAL A 19 -5.33 -11.48 9.01
C VAL A 19 -6.49 -11.69 9.98
N ASN A 20 -7.21 -10.62 10.30
CA ASN A 20 -8.39 -10.64 11.17
C ASN A 20 -9.61 -10.17 10.38
N SER A 21 -10.72 -10.91 10.51
CA SER A 21 -11.99 -10.55 9.89
C SER A 21 -13.14 -11.23 10.62
N GLU A 22 -14.35 -10.73 10.48
CA GLU A 22 -15.54 -11.37 11.07
C GLU A 22 -15.89 -12.68 10.37
N LYS A 23 -15.55 -12.82 9.08
CA LYS A 23 -15.82 -14.03 8.32
C LYS A 23 -14.69 -14.34 7.36
N ILE A 24 -14.30 -15.61 7.32
CA ILE A 24 -13.26 -16.11 6.42
C ILE A 24 -13.72 -17.42 5.77
N LEU A 25 -13.55 -17.47 4.45
CA LEU A 25 -13.75 -18.67 3.63
C LEU A 25 -12.39 -19.24 3.23
N TYR A 26 -12.21 -20.54 3.39
CA TYR A 26 -11.04 -21.24 2.88
C TYR A 26 -11.43 -22.21 1.76
N PHE A 27 -10.87 -21.97 0.59
CA PHE A 27 -11.03 -22.80 -0.61
C PHE A 27 -9.83 -23.77 -0.71
N LYS A 28 -10.02 -24.97 -0.19
CA LYS A 28 -8.93 -25.95 -0.04
C LYS A 28 -8.22 -26.28 -1.36
N ASN A 29 -8.96 -26.43 -2.46
CA ASN A 29 -8.38 -26.78 -3.76
C ASN A 29 -7.50 -25.68 -4.36
N GLU A 30 -7.79 -24.44 -4.03
CA GLU A 30 -7.07 -23.25 -4.50
C GLU A 30 -6.01 -22.77 -3.50
N ASP A 31 -5.99 -23.33 -2.30
CA ASP A 31 -5.24 -22.85 -1.14
C ASP A 31 -5.43 -21.33 -0.94
N LYS A 32 -6.70 -20.92 -1.02
CA LYS A 32 -7.13 -19.52 -1.01
C LYS A 32 -7.96 -19.22 0.23
N PHE A 33 -7.60 -18.14 0.93
CA PHE A 33 -8.46 -17.52 1.92
C PHE A 33 -9.12 -16.28 1.32
N HIS A 34 -10.38 -16.10 1.63
CA HIS A 34 -11.16 -14.92 1.28
C HIS A 34 -11.88 -14.42 2.53
N THR A 35 -11.62 -13.19 2.91
CA THR A 35 -12.35 -12.55 4.00
C THR A 35 -13.61 -11.90 3.43
N GLU A 36 -14.68 -11.82 4.21
CA GLU A 36 -15.87 -11.05 3.86
C GLU A 36 -16.05 -9.90 4.85
N GLY A 37 -16.18 -8.68 4.31
CA GLY A 37 -16.32 -7.45 5.08
C GLY A 37 -15.00 -6.85 5.54
N LYS A 38 -15.06 -6.06 6.62
CA LYS A 38 -13.89 -5.37 7.16
C LYS A 38 -12.80 -6.35 7.55
N THR A 39 -11.59 -6.04 7.14
CA THR A 39 -10.44 -6.90 7.31
C THR A 39 -9.23 -6.09 7.72
N LYS A 40 -8.54 -6.55 8.75
CA LYS A 40 -7.24 -6.00 9.16
C LYS A 40 -6.17 -7.05 8.92
N ALA A 41 -5.07 -6.63 8.31
CA ALA A 41 -3.91 -7.50 8.15
C ALA A 41 -2.66 -6.81 8.69
N ASN A 42 -1.72 -7.62 9.18
CA ASN A 42 -0.40 -7.19 9.60
C ASN A 42 0.62 -8.07 8.90
N ILE A 43 1.62 -7.46 8.29
CA ILE A 43 2.69 -8.15 7.58
C ILE A 43 4.03 -7.79 8.21
N GLU A 44 4.72 -8.79 8.73
CA GLU A 44 6.06 -8.68 9.33
C GLU A 44 6.16 -7.65 10.49
N ASP A 45 5.05 -7.31 11.13
CA ASP A 45 4.94 -6.23 12.12
C ASP A 45 5.43 -4.85 11.60
N LYS A 46 5.45 -4.68 10.28
CA LYS A 46 5.89 -3.46 9.59
C LYS A 46 4.78 -2.76 8.84
N TYR A 47 3.84 -3.51 8.28
CA TYR A 47 2.75 -2.96 7.48
C TYR A 47 1.42 -3.35 8.09
N PHE A 48 0.61 -2.36 8.43
CA PHE A 48 -0.72 -2.51 8.99
C PHE A 48 -1.74 -2.10 7.94
N ILE A 49 -2.57 -3.04 7.53
CA ILE A 49 -3.52 -2.91 6.42
C ILE A 49 -4.94 -2.90 6.97
N ASP A 50 -5.73 -1.93 6.59
CA ASP A 50 -7.18 -1.86 6.83
C ASP A 50 -7.89 -1.84 5.47
N THR A 51 -8.69 -2.86 5.20
CA THR A 51 -9.35 -3.07 3.92
C THR A 51 -10.66 -3.83 4.10
N GLN A 52 -11.25 -4.32 3.00
CA GLN A 52 -12.33 -5.30 3.03
C GLN A 52 -12.16 -6.33 1.92
N ASP A 53 -12.80 -7.49 2.11
CA ASP A 53 -12.86 -8.58 1.13
C ASP A 53 -11.47 -8.96 0.60
N LEU A 54 -10.55 -9.21 1.54
CA LEU A 54 -9.16 -9.55 1.25
C LEU A 54 -9.04 -10.97 0.74
N ILE A 55 -8.23 -11.18 -0.28
CA ILE A 55 -7.87 -12.49 -0.81
C ILE A 55 -6.40 -12.77 -0.52
N LEU A 56 -6.13 -13.92 0.09
CA LEU A 56 -4.79 -14.46 0.26
C LEU A 56 -4.65 -15.78 -0.50
N LEU A 57 -3.87 -15.78 -1.57
CA LEU A 57 -3.45 -16.99 -2.29
C LEU A 57 -2.14 -17.48 -1.66
N ARG A 58 -2.21 -18.51 -0.81
CA ARG A 58 -1.05 -18.99 -0.05
C ARG A 58 0.03 -19.58 -0.94
N LYS A 59 -0.37 -20.34 -1.95
CA LYS A 59 0.59 -20.98 -2.89
C LYS A 59 1.45 -19.92 -3.58
N ASP A 60 0.85 -18.83 -3.99
CA ASP A 60 1.51 -17.75 -4.74
C ASP A 60 2.06 -16.66 -3.82
N MET A 61 1.76 -16.76 -2.50
CA MET A 61 2.07 -15.72 -1.52
C MET A 61 1.60 -14.32 -2.01
N LEU A 62 0.36 -14.26 -2.48
CA LEU A 62 -0.26 -13.08 -3.05
C LEU A 62 -1.42 -12.62 -2.16
N LEU A 63 -1.39 -11.35 -1.81
CA LEU A 63 -2.45 -10.66 -1.07
C LEU A 63 -3.09 -9.62 -1.99
N SER A 64 -4.41 -9.53 -2.02
CA SER A 64 -5.11 -8.55 -2.85
C SER A 64 -6.46 -8.14 -2.30
N SER A 65 -6.89 -6.94 -2.64
CA SER A 65 -8.27 -6.48 -2.48
C SER A 65 -8.61 -5.50 -3.60
N LYS A 66 -9.87 -5.47 -4.01
CA LYS A 66 -10.41 -4.50 -4.99
C LYS A 66 -10.98 -3.25 -4.32
N TYR A 67 -11.00 -3.21 -3.02
CA TYR A 67 -11.60 -2.15 -2.23
C TYR A 67 -10.57 -1.12 -1.77
N LYS A 68 -11.08 0.03 -1.34
CA LYS A 68 -10.27 1.05 -0.70
C LYS A 68 -9.50 0.43 0.46
N THR A 69 -8.21 0.63 0.44
CA THR A 69 -7.26 0.08 1.40
C THR A 69 -6.42 1.21 2.00
N LEU A 70 -6.25 1.16 3.29
CA LEU A 70 -5.36 2.03 4.04
C LEU A 70 -4.21 1.18 4.57
N ILE A 71 -3.00 1.65 4.38
CA ILE A 71 -1.80 0.99 4.90
C ILE A 71 -0.99 2.02 5.68
N THR A 72 -0.52 1.65 6.86
CA THR A 72 0.51 2.39 7.59
C THR A 72 1.73 1.52 7.75
N ASP A 73 2.90 2.13 7.74
CA ASP A 73 4.15 1.43 8.02
C ASP A 73 4.83 1.97 9.28
N THR A 74 5.89 1.30 9.70
CA THR A 74 6.68 1.69 10.88
C THR A 74 7.62 2.87 10.62
N PHE A 75 7.60 3.46 9.42
CA PHE A 75 8.38 4.63 9.03
C PHE A 75 7.54 5.91 8.96
N ASP A 76 6.35 5.89 9.58
CA ASP A 76 5.39 6.99 9.56
C ASP A 76 4.88 7.34 8.14
N ASN A 77 4.79 6.37 7.23
CA ASN A 77 4.15 6.56 5.95
C ASN A 77 2.72 6.02 5.99
N PHE A 78 1.83 6.75 5.33
CA PHE A 78 0.44 6.37 5.15
C PHE A 78 0.16 6.22 3.66
N TYR A 79 -0.45 5.10 3.28
CA TYR A 79 -0.84 4.79 1.91
C TYR A 79 -2.34 4.59 1.85
N LYS A 80 -2.97 5.21 0.89
CA LYS A 80 -4.38 5.01 0.54
C LYS A 80 -4.44 4.63 -0.92
N LEU A 81 -5.07 3.51 -1.21
CA LEU A 81 -5.12 2.97 -2.57
C LEU A 81 -6.38 2.13 -2.77
N ASN A 82 -6.70 1.89 -4.02
CA ASN A 82 -7.74 0.96 -4.43
C ASN A 82 -7.11 -0.16 -5.25
N ASP A 83 -7.78 -1.33 -5.31
CA ASP A 83 -7.43 -2.43 -6.19
C ASP A 83 -5.93 -2.77 -6.14
N PHE A 84 -5.49 -3.27 -5.00
CA PHE A 84 -4.09 -3.61 -4.81
C PHE A 84 -3.79 -5.09 -4.99
N ILE A 85 -2.57 -5.36 -5.40
CA ILE A 85 -1.94 -6.69 -5.40
C ILE A 85 -0.58 -6.56 -4.71
N TYR A 86 -0.33 -7.39 -3.72
CA TYR A 86 0.94 -7.46 -3.01
C TYR A 86 1.55 -8.86 -3.12
N LEU A 87 2.72 -8.95 -3.73
CA LEU A 87 3.53 -10.18 -3.83
C LEU A 87 4.44 -10.23 -2.61
N ILE A 88 4.05 -11.03 -1.62
CA ILE A 88 4.66 -11.06 -0.29
C ILE A 88 6.14 -11.47 -0.37
N ASN A 89 6.45 -12.54 -1.13
CA ASN A 89 7.82 -13.02 -1.27
C ASN A 89 8.74 -12.03 -2.00
N GLU A 90 8.19 -11.25 -2.92
CA GLU A 90 8.92 -10.27 -3.73
C GLU A 90 8.92 -8.88 -3.12
N LYS A 91 8.11 -8.68 -2.05
CA LYS A 91 7.87 -7.38 -1.41
C LYS A 91 7.44 -6.29 -2.42
N LYS A 92 6.64 -6.67 -3.41
CA LYS A 92 6.16 -5.79 -4.47
C LYS A 92 4.67 -5.50 -4.32
N LEU A 93 4.32 -4.22 -4.33
CA LEU A 93 2.95 -3.72 -4.29
C LEU A 93 2.62 -3.03 -5.61
N LYS A 94 1.46 -3.34 -6.17
CA LYS A 94 0.80 -2.56 -7.21
C LYS A 94 -0.52 -2.06 -6.67
N GLY A 95 -0.85 -0.80 -6.93
CA GLY A 95 -2.15 -0.23 -6.57
C GLY A 95 -2.61 0.84 -7.54
N ASN A 96 -3.90 1.10 -7.56
CA ASN A 96 -4.54 2.15 -8.35
C ASN A 96 -5.05 3.27 -7.42
N ASN A 97 -5.17 4.50 -7.94
CA ASN A 97 -5.58 5.69 -7.19
C ASN A 97 -4.80 5.81 -5.87
N VAL A 98 -3.49 5.80 -5.99
CA VAL A 98 -2.58 5.76 -4.85
C VAL A 98 -2.31 7.16 -4.33
N GLU A 99 -2.52 7.36 -3.05
CA GLU A 99 -2.08 8.52 -2.29
C GLU A 99 -1.07 8.04 -1.22
N VAL A 100 0.13 8.62 -1.21
CA VAL A 100 1.15 8.35 -0.20
C VAL A 100 1.43 9.63 0.56
N ILE A 101 1.35 9.57 1.87
CA ILE A 101 1.71 10.67 2.78
C ILE A 101 2.92 10.22 3.58
N THR A 102 4.05 10.83 3.34
CA THR A 102 5.27 10.56 4.12
C THR A 102 5.26 11.34 5.42
N ASN A 103 5.84 10.79 6.46
CA ASN A 103 5.87 11.45 7.79
C ASN A 103 4.48 11.93 8.24
N TYR A 104 3.41 11.13 8.01
CA TYR A 104 2.02 11.56 8.17
C TYR A 104 1.65 12.01 9.61
N LEU A 105 2.49 11.72 10.59
CA LEU A 105 2.36 12.17 11.98
C LEU A 105 3.11 13.46 12.28
N LYS A 106 3.74 14.09 11.28
CA LYS A 106 4.59 15.28 11.41
C LYS A 106 4.14 16.39 10.47
N ASP A 107 4.56 17.62 10.76
CA ASP A 107 4.20 18.80 9.96
C ASP A 107 4.93 18.86 8.60
N ASN A 108 6.03 18.10 8.44
CA ASN A 108 6.81 18.01 7.21
C ASN A 108 6.40 16.83 6.32
N SER A 109 5.10 16.63 6.13
CA SER A 109 4.56 15.56 5.30
C SER A 109 4.48 15.95 3.82
N ASP A 110 5.01 15.13 2.94
CA ASP A 110 4.82 15.24 1.49
C ASP A 110 3.65 14.35 1.05
N ASN A 111 2.89 14.83 0.07
CA ASN A 111 1.77 14.09 -0.50
C ASN A 111 2.05 13.73 -1.96
N TYR A 112 2.04 12.42 -2.24
CA TYR A 112 2.22 11.86 -3.57
C TYR A 112 0.90 11.25 -4.04
N PHE A 113 0.48 11.60 -5.26
CA PHE A 113 -0.72 11.04 -5.89
C PHE A 113 -0.32 10.37 -7.21
N PHE A 114 -0.80 9.15 -7.42
CA PHE A 114 -0.55 8.36 -8.63
C PHE A 114 -1.85 7.71 -9.11
N ASP A 115 -2.10 7.73 -10.40
CA ASP A 115 -3.18 6.91 -10.97
C ASP A 115 -2.88 5.41 -10.77
N THR A 116 -1.64 5.02 -11.06
CA THR A 116 -1.14 3.67 -10.78
C THR A 116 0.27 3.74 -10.21
N GLY A 117 0.49 3.04 -9.10
CA GLY A 117 1.81 2.93 -8.46
C GLY A 117 2.30 1.49 -8.37
N PHE A 118 3.60 1.31 -8.57
CA PHE A 118 4.34 0.08 -8.34
C PHE A 118 5.47 0.35 -7.36
N PHE A 119 5.51 -0.40 -6.28
CA PHE A 119 6.48 -0.24 -5.20
C PHE A 119 7.22 -1.54 -4.97
N ASN A 120 8.53 -1.47 -4.83
CA ASN A 120 9.36 -2.56 -4.39
C ASN A 120 9.97 -2.18 -3.03
N PHE A 121 9.45 -2.76 -1.95
CA PHE A 121 9.86 -2.46 -0.58
C PHE A 121 11.21 -3.07 -0.19
N GLU A 122 11.74 -4.00 -0.98
CA GLU A 122 13.05 -4.59 -0.71
C GLU A 122 14.18 -3.63 -1.09
N ASN A 123 14.09 -3.03 -2.29
CA ASN A 123 15.10 -2.10 -2.81
C ASN A 123 14.64 -0.63 -2.78
N LYS A 124 13.49 -0.36 -2.14
CA LYS A 124 12.89 0.97 -1.96
C LYS A 124 12.67 1.74 -3.26
N LYS A 125 12.44 1.02 -4.37
CA LYS A 125 12.17 1.62 -5.68
C LYS A 125 10.69 1.70 -5.95
N PHE A 126 10.31 2.72 -6.70
CA PHE A 126 8.95 2.88 -7.18
C PHE A 126 8.92 3.30 -8.65
N SER A 127 7.79 3.03 -9.30
CA SER A 127 7.40 3.63 -10.56
C SER A 127 5.91 3.93 -10.54
N ALA A 128 5.51 5.04 -11.13
CA ALA A 128 4.13 5.50 -11.07
C ALA A 128 3.72 6.24 -12.35
N LYS A 129 2.41 6.29 -12.61
CA LYS A 129 1.80 7.04 -13.71
C LYS A 129 0.92 8.15 -13.19
N ASP A 130 0.82 9.23 -13.98
CA ASP A 130 -0.03 10.40 -13.71
C ASP A 130 0.22 10.94 -12.30
N VAL A 131 1.44 11.40 -12.13
CA VAL A 131 2.02 11.76 -10.84
C VAL A 131 1.73 13.21 -10.51
N LYS A 132 1.29 13.45 -9.29
CA LYS A 132 1.26 14.76 -8.65
C LYS A 132 1.93 14.65 -7.29
N ILE A 133 2.86 15.53 -6.99
CA ILE A 133 3.54 15.63 -5.70
C ILE A 133 3.27 17.01 -5.14
N ASN A 134 2.79 17.07 -3.91
CA ASN A 134 2.72 18.29 -3.12
C ASN A 134 3.73 18.15 -1.99
N PHE A 135 4.74 18.98 -1.99
CA PHE A 135 5.73 19.04 -0.91
C PHE A 135 5.18 19.83 0.28
N TYR A 136 5.77 19.65 1.44
CA TYR A 136 5.44 20.46 2.60
C TYR A 136 5.86 21.92 2.37
N LYS A 137 5.09 22.86 2.93
CA LYS A 137 5.15 24.29 2.60
C LYS A 137 6.51 24.94 2.87
N GLU A 138 7.22 24.48 3.90
CA GLU A 138 8.50 25.05 4.32
C GLU A 138 9.71 24.47 3.56
N MET A 139 9.48 23.61 2.55
CA MET A 139 10.56 23.03 1.75
C MET A 139 11.33 24.09 0.93
N PHE A 140 10.65 25.17 0.56
CA PHE A 140 11.24 26.32 -0.14
C PHE A 140 10.93 27.56 0.70
N ASP A 141 11.91 28.32 1.07
CA ASP A 141 11.88 29.49 1.98
C ASP A 141 10.89 30.63 1.63
N GLU A 142 9.95 30.41 0.71
CA GLU A 142 8.94 31.38 0.29
C GLU A 142 7.53 30.91 0.66
N GLU A 143 6.91 31.57 1.64
CA GLU A 143 5.57 31.25 2.17
C GLU A 143 4.43 31.28 1.13
N GLU A 144 4.62 31.94 -0.03
CA GLU A 144 3.58 32.10 -1.06
C GLU A 144 3.55 30.98 -2.10
N ASN A 145 4.56 30.11 -2.15
CA ASN A 145 4.66 29.06 -3.15
C ASN A 145 4.26 27.69 -2.56
N ASP A 146 3.18 27.12 -3.08
CA ASP A 146 2.84 25.71 -2.88
C ASP A 146 3.71 24.86 -3.83
N PRO A 147 4.83 24.25 -3.38
CA PRO A 147 5.70 23.51 -4.28
C PRO A 147 5.01 22.24 -4.78
N ARG A 148 4.73 22.20 -6.08
CA ARG A 148 4.00 21.11 -6.72
C ARG A 148 4.74 20.62 -7.94
N LEU A 149 4.83 19.30 -8.07
CA LEU A 149 5.33 18.65 -9.28
C LEU A 149 4.22 17.82 -9.90
N LYS A 150 4.15 17.82 -11.21
CA LYS A 150 3.31 16.92 -12.00
C LYS A 150 4.16 16.24 -13.07
N GLY A 151 3.83 15.00 -13.38
CA GLY A 151 4.51 14.25 -14.43
C GLY A 151 3.66 13.10 -14.94
N VAL A 152 3.90 12.68 -16.17
CA VAL A 152 3.18 11.54 -16.76
C VAL A 152 3.71 10.22 -16.19
N VAL A 153 5.00 10.15 -15.95
CA VAL A 153 5.65 8.98 -15.32
C VAL A 153 6.66 9.47 -14.30
N ALA A 154 6.65 8.84 -13.14
CA ALA A 154 7.71 8.97 -12.15
C ALA A 154 8.36 7.61 -11.88
N PHE A 155 9.63 7.61 -11.56
CA PHE A 155 10.35 6.48 -11.01
C PHE A 155 11.47 6.99 -10.11
N GLY A 156 11.82 6.20 -9.12
CA GLY A 156 12.85 6.62 -8.17
C GLY A 156 13.10 5.60 -7.08
N ASP A 157 13.88 6.04 -6.12
CA ASP A 157 14.21 5.32 -4.90
C ASP A 157 14.23 6.29 -3.71
N GLU A 158 14.83 5.88 -2.60
CA GLU A 158 14.91 6.70 -1.38
C GLU A 158 15.81 7.96 -1.53
N PHE A 159 16.60 8.07 -2.60
CA PHE A 159 17.56 9.16 -2.82
C PHE A 159 17.13 10.14 -3.88
N ALA A 160 16.42 9.67 -4.92
CA ALA A 160 16.06 10.49 -6.06
C ALA A 160 14.75 10.06 -6.72
N THR A 161 13.99 11.05 -7.16
CA THR A 161 12.79 10.88 -7.98
C THR A 161 12.99 11.52 -9.34
N TYR A 162 12.74 10.76 -10.40
CA TYR A 162 12.82 11.20 -11.79
C TYR A 162 11.41 11.33 -12.36
N LEU A 163 11.12 12.46 -12.98
CA LEU A 163 9.85 12.73 -13.64
C LEU A 163 10.06 12.84 -15.15
N ASN A 164 9.23 12.13 -15.92
CA ASN A 164 9.17 12.28 -17.35
C ASN A 164 7.97 13.18 -17.72
N LYS A 165 8.20 14.15 -18.64
CA LYS A 165 7.22 15.18 -18.98
C LYS A 165 6.69 15.90 -17.74
N GLY A 166 7.61 16.26 -16.86
CA GLY A 166 7.29 16.97 -15.63
C GLY A 166 7.04 18.46 -15.87
N SER A 167 6.21 19.04 -15.01
CA SER A 167 6.04 20.49 -14.84
C SER A 167 6.10 20.82 -13.36
N PHE A 168 6.69 21.95 -13.07
CA PHE A 168 6.83 22.51 -11.74
C PHE A 168 5.82 23.64 -11.57
#